data_8fa5a4d9fb42b2ab3ec24727220b5657
#
_entry.id   8fa5a4d9fb42b2ab3ec24727220b5657
#
_cell.length_a   1.000
_cell.length_b   1.000
_cell.length_c   1.000
_cell.angle_alpha   90.00
_cell.angle_beta   90.00
_cell.angle_gamma   90.00
#
_symmetry.space_group_name_H-M   'P 1'
#
loop_
_entity.id
_entity.type
_entity.pdbx_description
1 polymer ?
#
loop_
_entity_poly.entity_id
_entity_poly.type
_entity_poly.pdbx_seq_one_letter_code
_entity_poly.pdbx_strand_id
1 'polypeptide(L)'
;MEDVLEVYTRPEDPQHPRVCMDELSKQLVSETRAPLPLRPGQPRRYDYEYRREGVCNVFLVFAPLLGQRWVTVTAQRTYQDWAYLMRDLVDVRFPGAERVTVVLDNLNTHVGGALYETFEPAEAKRILDKLELHYTPKHGSWLNMAEIELRVLNGQCLDRRIGDVRVVKRESAAWEAERNAAEATVDWRFTTADARIKLKRLYPVAQPENSPSTVRVKRNTAKLGPTEAALRTRRRAHKQTRGQHELCHR
;
A
#
# COMPACT_ATOMS: atom_id res chain seq x y z
N MET A 1 -14.48 -4.22 -2.89
CA MET A 1 -14.85 -3.42 -4.09
C MET A 1 -16.17 -2.68 -3.86
N GLU A 2 -17.30 -3.36 -3.64
CA GLU A 2 -18.58 -2.71 -3.40
C GLU A 2 -18.54 -1.77 -2.18
N ASP A 3 -17.91 -2.17 -1.09
CA ASP A 3 -17.65 -1.34 0.09
C ASP A 3 -17.03 0.02 -0.28
N VAL A 4 -15.97 0.04 -1.08
CA VAL A 4 -15.32 1.29 -1.53
C VAL A 4 -16.26 2.11 -2.44
N LEU A 5 -17.00 1.44 -3.34
CA LEU A 5 -17.97 2.13 -4.21
C LEU A 5 -19.11 2.74 -3.42
N GLU A 6 -19.59 2.09 -2.36
CA GLU A 6 -20.59 2.61 -1.45
C GLU A 6 -20.08 3.84 -0.67
N VAL A 7 -18.83 3.78 -0.22
CA VAL A 7 -18.18 4.96 0.39
C VAL A 7 -18.21 6.14 -0.57
N TYR A 8 -17.94 5.94 -1.86
CA TYR A 8 -17.91 7.02 -2.84
C TYR A 8 -19.29 7.61 -3.16
N THR A 9 -20.37 6.90 -2.89
CA THR A 9 -21.73 7.42 -3.06
C THR A 9 -22.23 8.25 -1.87
N ARG A 10 -21.53 8.22 -0.72
CA ARG A 10 -21.92 8.99 0.46
C ARG A 10 -21.83 10.49 0.13
N PRO A 11 -22.77 11.33 0.58
CA PRO A 11 -22.68 12.78 0.43
C PRO A 11 -21.48 13.33 1.22
N GLU A 12 -21.12 14.58 0.97
CA GLU A 12 -20.16 15.29 1.79
C GLU A 12 -20.73 15.51 3.19
N ASP A 13 -19.93 15.16 4.20
CA ASP A 13 -20.26 15.39 5.61
C ASP A 13 -19.00 15.89 6.32
N PRO A 14 -19.00 17.13 6.84
CA PRO A 14 -17.86 17.69 7.56
C PRO A 14 -17.49 16.94 8.85
N GLN A 15 -18.44 16.20 9.45
CA GLN A 15 -18.17 15.36 10.62
C GLN A 15 -17.56 14.00 10.22
N HIS A 16 -17.78 13.58 8.98
CA HIS A 16 -17.28 12.31 8.41
C HIS A 16 -16.59 12.56 7.06
N PRO A 17 -15.56 13.43 7.01
CA PRO A 17 -14.85 13.71 5.76
C PRO A 17 -14.26 12.44 5.17
N ARG A 18 -14.28 12.35 3.84
CA ARG A 18 -13.74 11.23 3.09
C ARG A 18 -12.45 11.61 2.41
N VAL A 19 -11.43 10.78 2.59
CA VAL A 19 -10.16 10.92 1.90
C VAL A 19 -9.74 9.60 1.24
N CYS A 20 -8.92 9.70 0.22
CA CYS A 20 -8.21 8.59 -0.40
C CYS A 20 -6.72 8.77 -0.13
N MET A 21 -6.00 7.70 0.18
CA MET A 21 -4.56 7.74 0.44
C MET A 21 -3.85 6.69 -0.39
N ASP A 22 -2.69 7.08 -0.94
CA ASP A 22 -1.80 6.17 -1.66
C ASP A 22 -0.36 6.70 -1.64
N GLU A 23 0.59 5.91 -2.10
CA GLU A 23 1.98 6.31 -2.18
C GLU A 23 2.67 5.90 -3.49
N LEU A 24 3.66 6.70 -3.87
CA LEU A 24 4.52 6.50 -5.02
C LEU A 24 5.99 6.47 -4.60
N SER A 25 6.73 5.42 -4.95
CA SER A 25 8.19 5.41 -4.82
C SER A 25 8.84 6.08 -6.02
N LYS A 26 9.65 7.12 -5.78
CA LYS A 26 10.39 7.86 -6.80
C LYS A 26 11.87 7.55 -6.70
N GLN A 27 12.44 6.98 -7.77
CA GLN A 27 13.88 6.85 -7.89
C GLN A 27 14.53 8.21 -8.16
N LEU A 28 15.49 8.58 -7.35
CA LEU A 28 16.31 9.77 -7.54
C LEU A 28 17.41 9.46 -8.55
N VAL A 29 17.45 10.25 -9.61
CA VAL A 29 18.35 10.04 -10.75
C VAL A 29 18.96 11.37 -11.18
N SER A 30 20.30 11.43 -11.24
CA SER A 30 21.04 12.58 -11.75
C SER A 30 21.64 12.31 -13.12
N GLU A 31 21.92 13.39 -13.84
CA GLU A 31 22.61 13.33 -15.13
C GLU A 31 24.11 13.07 -14.90
N THR A 32 24.72 12.22 -15.73
CA THR A 32 26.18 12.03 -15.77
C THR A 32 26.85 13.12 -16.60
N ARG A 33 26.15 13.66 -17.57
CA ARG A 33 26.57 14.76 -18.46
C ARG A 33 25.46 15.79 -18.60
N ALA A 34 25.83 17.04 -18.74
CA ALA A 34 24.86 18.12 -18.99
C ALA A 34 24.04 17.83 -20.25
N PRO A 35 22.69 17.81 -20.17
CA PRO A 35 21.86 17.64 -21.35
C PRO A 35 22.09 18.75 -22.38
N LEU A 36 22.04 18.41 -23.65
CA LEU A 36 22.08 19.40 -24.73
C LEU A 36 20.75 20.16 -24.73
N PRO A 37 20.80 21.51 -24.72
CA PRO A 37 19.61 22.34 -24.69
C PRO A 37 18.75 22.20 -25.94
N LEU A 38 17.47 22.49 -25.79
CA LEU A 38 16.54 22.65 -26.91
C LEU A 38 17.02 23.77 -27.85
N ARG A 39 17.01 23.52 -29.17
CA ARG A 39 17.27 24.53 -30.22
C ARG A 39 16.20 24.39 -31.30
N PRO A 40 15.92 25.44 -32.09
CA PRO A 40 15.00 25.33 -33.21
C PRO A 40 15.37 24.14 -34.13
N GLY A 41 14.39 23.23 -34.36
CA GLY A 41 14.60 22.02 -35.16
C GLY A 41 15.38 20.90 -34.48
N GLN A 42 15.84 21.10 -33.24
CA GLN A 42 16.59 20.08 -32.47
C GLN A 42 15.96 19.89 -31.10
N PRO A 43 15.37 18.73 -30.80
CA PRO A 43 14.82 18.43 -29.46
C PRO A 43 15.95 18.39 -28.43
N ARG A 44 15.61 18.64 -27.19
CA ARG A 44 16.52 18.43 -26.05
C ARG A 44 17.02 16.98 -26.05
N ARG A 45 18.32 16.79 -25.85
CA ARG A 45 18.93 15.46 -25.83
C ARG A 45 19.54 15.19 -24.47
N TYR A 46 19.26 14.00 -23.94
CA TYR A 46 19.80 13.48 -22.71
C TYR A 46 20.79 12.35 -23.01
N ASP A 47 21.82 12.20 -22.17
CA ASP A 47 22.64 11.00 -22.19
C ASP A 47 21.77 9.80 -21.71
N TYR A 48 21.98 8.62 -22.27
CA TYR A 48 21.34 7.41 -21.78
C TYR A 48 21.88 6.99 -20.41
N GLU A 49 23.12 7.35 -20.08
CA GLU A 49 23.71 7.12 -18.78
C GLU A 49 23.10 8.04 -17.72
N TYR A 50 22.97 7.52 -16.53
CA TYR A 50 22.48 8.25 -15.36
C TYR A 50 23.08 7.70 -14.08
N ARG A 51 23.11 8.50 -13.05
CA ARG A 51 23.53 8.08 -11.72
C ARG A 51 22.33 7.97 -10.78
N ARG A 52 22.24 6.87 -10.03
CA ARG A 52 21.22 6.67 -9.02
C ARG A 52 21.65 7.34 -7.73
N GLU A 53 20.78 8.21 -7.20
CA GLU A 53 21.01 8.98 -5.97
C GLU A 53 20.15 8.48 -4.79
N GLY A 54 19.50 7.33 -4.96
CA GLY A 54 18.64 6.72 -3.96
C GLY A 54 17.16 6.71 -4.37
N VAL A 55 16.29 6.58 -3.39
CA VAL A 55 14.82 6.53 -3.56
C VAL A 55 14.20 7.43 -2.49
N CYS A 56 13.13 8.12 -2.82
CA CYS A 56 12.22 8.72 -1.85
C CYS A 56 10.80 8.23 -2.12
N ASN A 57 9.91 8.39 -1.14
CA ASN A 57 8.52 8.01 -1.25
C ASN A 57 7.64 9.25 -1.10
N VAL A 58 6.60 9.30 -1.90
CA VAL A 58 5.63 10.40 -1.93
C VAL A 58 4.30 9.83 -1.50
N PHE A 59 3.86 10.17 -0.29
CA PHE A 59 2.52 9.89 0.20
C PHE A 59 1.59 11.01 -0.23
N LEU A 60 0.41 10.67 -0.68
CA LEU A 60 -0.63 11.61 -1.04
C LEU A 60 -1.93 11.25 -0.35
N VAL A 61 -2.49 12.19 0.38
CA VAL A 61 -3.87 12.14 0.88
C VAL A 61 -4.70 13.11 0.06
N PHE A 62 -5.82 12.64 -0.45
CA PHE A 62 -6.71 13.41 -1.30
C PHE A 62 -8.15 13.39 -0.76
N ALA A 63 -8.73 14.54 -0.51
CA ALA A 63 -10.13 14.75 -0.17
C ALA A 63 -10.90 15.11 -1.46
N PRO A 64 -11.50 14.14 -2.17
CA PRO A 64 -12.02 14.35 -3.53
C PRO A 64 -13.18 15.34 -3.61
N LEU A 65 -14.01 15.41 -2.58
CA LEU A 65 -15.14 16.34 -2.53
C LEU A 65 -14.72 17.76 -2.16
N LEU A 66 -13.66 17.89 -1.34
CA LEU A 66 -13.13 19.20 -0.93
C LEU A 66 -12.13 19.77 -1.94
N GLY A 67 -11.68 18.97 -2.89
CA GLY A 67 -10.62 19.38 -3.83
C GLY A 67 -9.28 19.66 -3.13
N GLN A 68 -9.03 19.08 -1.96
CA GLN A 68 -7.83 19.32 -1.16
C GLN A 68 -6.90 18.09 -1.16
N ARG A 69 -5.59 18.35 -1.20
CA ARG A 69 -4.53 17.35 -1.19
C ARG A 69 -3.48 17.70 -0.18
N TRP A 70 -2.80 16.68 0.33
CA TRP A 70 -1.62 16.82 1.19
C TRP A 70 -0.58 15.81 0.74
N VAL A 71 0.60 16.32 0.40
CA VAL A 71 1.71 15.52 -0.11
C VAL A 71 2.85 15.52 0.90
N THR A 72 3.26 14.33 1.33
CA THR A 72 4.37 14.13 2.25
C THR A 72 5.46 13.32 1.57
N VAL A 73 6.69 13.85 1.53
CA VAL A 73 7.84 13.15 0.94
C VAL A 73 8.76 12.65 2.04
N THR A 74 8.94 11.32 2.09
CA THR A 74 9.74 10.61 3.09
C THR A 74 10.93 9.88 2.45
N ALA A 75 11.94 9.55 3.26
CA ALA A 75 13.07 8.74 2.81
C ALA A 75 12.68 7.26 2.66
N GLN A 76 11.76 6.80 3.48
CA GLN A 76 11.31 5.41 3.55
C GLN A 76 9.79 5.33 3.46
N ARG A 77 9.28 4.11 3.33
CA ARG A 77 7.85 3.79 3.33
C ARG A 77 7.61 2.73 4.39
N THR A 78 7.62 3.21 5.64
CA THR A 78 7.46 2.36 6.81
C THR A 78 6.05 2.46 7.39
N TYR A 79 5.69 1.51 8.27
CA TYR A 79 4.46 1.61 9.06
C TYR A 79 4.44 2.86 9.95
N GLN A 80 5.61 3.33 10.39
CA GLN A 80 5.74 4.57 11.16
C GLN A 80 5.39 5.80 10.32
N ASP A 81 5.88 5.88 9.07
CA ASP A 81 5.55 6.98 8.16
C ASP A 81 4.03 7.05 7.96
N TRP A 82 3.38 5.91 7.76
CA TRP A 82 1.92 5.83 7.65
C TRP A 82 1.22 6.24 8.96
N ALA A 83 1.70 5.79 10.11
CA ALA A 83 1.10 6.12 11.40
C ALA A 83 1.16 7.64 11.68
N TYR A 84 2.29 8.29 11.39
CA TYR A 84 2.41 9.75 11.48
C TYR A 84 1.48 10.48 10.52
N LEU A 85 1.30 9.96 9.30
CA LEU A 85 0.36 10.51 8.33
C LEU A 85 -1.09 10.43 8.85
N MET A 86 -1.49 9.31 9.44
CA MET A 86 -2.82 9.15 10.04
C MET A 86 -3.03 10.08 11.24
N ARG A 87 -2.01 10.29 12.06
CA ARG A 87 -2.07 11.27 13.15
C ARG A 87 -2.23 12.70 12.61
N ASP A 88 -1.45 13.10 11.62
CA ASP A 88 -1.59 14.42 10.97
C ASP A 88 -2.99 14.60 10.39
N LEU A 89 -3.51 13.58 9.76
CA LEU A 89 -4.86 13.59 9.18
C LEU A 89 -5.93 13.88 10.23
N VAL A 90 -5.86 13.21 11.38
CA VAL A 90 -6.86 13.33 12.46
C VAL A 90 -6.68 14.60 13.27
N ASP A 91 -5.45 15.00 13.56
CA ASP A 91 -5.16 16.08 14.52
C ASP A 91 -5.00 17.45 13.84
N VAL A 92 -4.54 17.46 12.58
CA VAL A 92 -4.23 18.72 11.87
C VAL A 92 -5.20 18.99 10.73
N ARG A 93 -5.53 17.98 9.91
CA ARG A 93 -6.36 18.20 8.73
C ARG A 93 -7.84 18.21 9.07
N PHE A 94 -8.27 17.31 9.95
CA PHE A 94 -9.68 17.18 10.35
C PHE A 94 -9.86 17.12 11.87
N PRO A 95 -9.36 18.13 12.63
CA PRO A 95 -9.40 18.08 14.11
C PRO A 95 -10.83 18.07 14.66
N GLY A 96 -11.77 18.67 13.94
CA GLY A 96 -13.20 18.76 14.33
C GLY A 96 -14.06 17.59 13.86
N ALA A 97 -13.51 16.67 13.05
CA ALA A 97 -14.29 15.54 12.58
C ALA A 97 -14.56 14.53 13.70
N GLU A 98 -15.74 13.93 13.67
CA GLU A 98 -16.04 12.78 14.53
C GLU A 98 -15.26 11.56 14.07
N ARG A 99 -15.25 11.28 12.76
CA ARG A 99 -14.51 10.18 12.15
C ARG A 99 -14.08 10.54 10.73
N VAL A 100 -12.88 10.15 10.33
CA VAL A 100 -12.36 10.33 8.98
C VAL A 100 -12.45 9.01 8.23
N THR A 101 -13.19 8.97 7.14
CA THR A 101 -13.28 7.81 6.24
C THR A 101 -12.06 7.81 5.30
N VAL A 102 -11.25 6.78 5.35
CA VAL A 102 -10.00 6.66 4.57
C VAL A 102 -10.10 5.47 3.62
N VAL A 103 -10.04 5.74 2.32
CA VAL A 103 -9.88 4.70 1.30
C VAL A 103 -8.40 4.56 0.98
N LEU A 104 -7.87 3.34 1.08
CA LEU A 104 -6.45 3.04 0.92
C LEU A 104 -6.24 1.64 0.33
N ASP A 105 -5.01 1.36 -0.10
CA ASP A 105 -4.65 0.01 -0.52
C ASP A 105 -4.42 -0.91 0.69
N ASN A 106 -4.45 -2.22 0.43
CA ASN A 106 -4.29 -3.24 1.46
C ASN A 106 -2.81 -3.64 1.65
N LEU A 107 -1.93 -2.65 1.85
CA LEU A 107 -0.53 -2.89 2.19
C LEU A 107 -0.38 -3.31 3.67
N ASN A 108 0.59 -4.17 3.95
CA ASN A 108 0.85 -4.64 5.31
C ASN A 108 1.24 -3.52 6.29
N THR A 109 1.71 -2.39 5.77
CA THR A 109 2.05 -1.19 6.56
C THR A 109 0.84 -0.33 6.89
N HIS A 110 -0.30 -0.52 6.20
CA HIS A 110 -1.50 0.31 6.31
C HIS A 110 -2.57 -0.34 7.20
N VAL A 111 -2.17 -0.74 8.39
CA VAL A 111 -3.06 -1.46 9.32
C VAL A 111 -3.13 -0.74 10.66
N GLY A 112 -4.26 -0.86 11.37
CA GLY A 112 -4.42 -0.25 12.69
C GLY A 112 -3.34 -0.64 13.70
N GLY A 113 -2.74 -1.84 13.57
CA GLY A 113 -1.61 -2.30 14.37
C GLY A 113 -0.36 -1.40 14.26
N ALA A 114 -0.13 -0.77 13.11
CA ALA A 114 0.97 0.16 12.90
C ALA A 114 0.94 1.37 13.86
N LEU A 115 -0.26 1.81 14.26
CA LEU A 115 -0.42 2.88 15.24
C LEU A 115 0.10 2.46 16.62
N TYR A 116 -0.21 1.23 17.05
CA TYR A 116 0.25 0.68 18.35
C TYR A 116 1.75 0.38 18.38
N GLU A 117 2.35 0.13 17.22
CA GLU A 117 3.81 -0.03 17.11
C GLU A 117 4.56 1.32 17.09
N THR A 118 3.84 2.42 16.83
CA THR A 118 4.42 3.76 16.67
C THR A 118 4.15 4.66 17.87
N PHE A 119 2.96 4.57 18.46
CA PHE A 119 2.50 5.46 19.54
C PHE A 119 2.16 4.67 20.80
N GLU A 120 2.11 5.37 21.93
CA GLU A 120 1.59 4.80 23.17
C GLU A 120 0.15 4.30 22.97
N PRO A 121 -0.27 3.22 23.64
CA PRO A 121 -1.55 2.57 23.41
C PRO A 121 -2.78 3.49 23.47
N ALA A 122 -2.77 4.47 24.38
CA ALA A 122 -3.88 5.41 24.51
C ALA A 122 -3.97 6.35 23.31
N GLU A 123 -2.84 6.82 22.78
CA GLU A 123 -2.79 7.67 21.59
C GLU A 123 -3.14 6.86 20.34
N ALA A 124 -2.58 5.67 20.17
CA ALA A 124 -2.89 4.77 19.07
C ALA A 124 -4.40 4.49 18.99
N LYS A 125 -5.02 4.18 20.13
CA LYS A 125 -6.46 3.93 20.24
C LYS A 125 -7.26 5.17 19.86
N ARG A 126 -6.92 6.34 20.37
CA ARG A 126 -7.58 7.61 20.06
C ARG A 126 -7.58 7.91 18.55
N ILE A 127 -6.42 7.71 17.91
CA ILE A 127 -6.30 7.92 16.46
C ILE A 127 -7.16 6.90 15.71
N LEU A 128 -7.05 5.62 16.07
CA LEU A 128 -7.77 4.54 15.41
C LEU A 128 -9.29 4.70 15.52
N ASP A 129 -9.81 5.15 16.67
CA ASP A 129 -11.24 5.37 16.88
C ASP A 129 -11.80 6.50 15.99
N LYS A 130 -10.96 7.42 15.55
CA LYS A 130 -11.30 8.48 14.61
C LYS A 130 -11.13 8.07 13.14
N LEU A 131 -10.66 6.87 12.83
CA LEU A 131 -10.48 6.39 11.46
C LEU A 131 -11.52 5.33 11.10
N GLU A 132 -12.08 5.45 9.91
CA GLU A 132 -12.88 4.42 9.26
C GLU A 132 -12.10 3.98 8.00
N LEU A 133 -11.45 2.81 8.09
CA LEU A 133 -10.53 2.34 7.05
C LEU A 133 -11.25 1.42 6.05
N HIS A 134 -11.22 1.78 4.77
CA HIS A 134 -11.78 1.01 3.66
C HIS A 134 -10.68 0.61 2.70
N TYR A 135 -10.46 -0.69 2.57
CA TYR A 135 -9.37 -1.22 1.76
C TYR A 135 -9.82 -1.57 0.34
N THR A 136 -9.03 -1.15 -0.64
CA THR A 136 -9.25 -1.60 -2.01
C THR A 136 -8.94 -3.10 -2.13
N PRO A 137 -9.68 -3.84 -2.97
CA PRO A 137 -9.40 -5.26 -3.17
C PRO A 137 -8.05 -5.47 -3.86
N LYS A 138 -7.50 -6.66 -3.72
CA LYS A 138 -6.29 -7.07 -4.46
C LYS A 138 -6.49 -6.84 -5.97
N HIS A 139 -5.54 -6.18 -6.60
CA HIS A 139 -5.62 -5.75 -8.02
C HIS A 139 -6.73 -4.73 -8.32
N GLY A 140 -7.22 -4.03 -7.30
CA GLY A 140 -8.26 -3.00 -7.42
C GLY A 140 -7.76 -1.58 -7.15
N SER A 141 -6.47 -1.28 -7.36
CA SER A 141 -5.86 0.04 -7.11
C SER A 141 -6.56 1.15 -7.91
N TRP A 142 -7.09 0.84 -9.08
CA TRP A 142 -7.88 1.77 -9.91
C TRP A 142 -9.13 2.33 -9.20
N LEU A 143 -9.58 1.71 -8.11
CA LEU A 143 -10.64 2.22 -7.24
C LEU A 143 -10.15 3.33 -6.30
N ASN A 144 -8.85 3.47 -6.11
CA ASN A 144 -8.29 4.49 -5.24
C ASN A 144 -8.12 5.81 -6.00
N MET A 145 -8.91 6.83 -5.65
CA MET A 145 -8.79 8.15 -6.30
C MET A 145 -7.43 8.82 -6.05
N ALA A 146 -6.71 8.47 -4.99
CA ALA A 146 -5.36 8.98 -4.74
C ALA A 146 -4.37 8.52 -5.82
N GLU A 147 -4.55 7.33 -6.42
CA GLU A 147 -3.73 6.86 -7.56
C GLU A 147 -3.86 7.80 -8.76
N ILE A 148 -5.07 8.33 -9.01
CA ILE A 148 -5.30 9.29 -10.10
C ILE A 148 -4.49 10.56 -9.87
N GLU A 149 -4.55 11.11 -8.66
CA GLU A 149 -3.82 12.33 -8.29
C GLU A 149 -2.30 12.13 -8.27
N LEU A 150 -1.80 11.00 -7.78
CA LEU A 150 -0.39 10.64 -7.87
C LEU A 150 0.10 10.55 -9.32
N ARG A 151 -0.74 10.04 -10.21
CA ARG A 151 -0.45 9.98 -11.64
C ARG A 151 -0.36 11.37 -12.26
N VAL A 152 -1.26 12.29 -11.86
CA VAL A 152 -1.23 13.70 -12.29
C VAL A 152 0.04 14.39 -11.76
N LEU A 153 0.34 14.25 -10.46
CA LEU A 153 1.57 14.77 -9.85
C LEU A 153 2.81 14.25 -10.56
N ASN A 154 2.87 12.95 -10.79
CA ASN A 154 4.01 12.36 -11.50
C ASN A 154 4.15 12.97 -12.91
N GLY A 155 3.09 12.96 -13.70
CA GLY A 155 3.14 13.45 -15.09
C GLY A 155 3.43 14.95 -15.22
N GLN A 156 2.95 15.77 -14.28
CA GLN A 156 3.16 17.23 -14.33
C GLN A 156 4.50 17.68 -13.75
N CYS A 157 4.99 17.00 -12.68
CA CYS A 157 6.13 17.49 -11.91
C CYS A 157 7.29 16.51 -11.81
N LEU A 158 7.02 15.21 -11.69
CA LEU A 158 8.02 14.24 -11.27
C LEU A 158 8.50 13.32 -12.41
N ASP A 159 7.85 13.30 -13.57
CA ASP A 159 8.23 12.46 -14.73
C ASP A 159 9.45 13.01 -15.46
N ARG A 160 10.54 13.14 -14.71
CA ARG A 160 11.85 13.58 -15.19
C ARG A 160 12.95 13.07 -14.25
N ARG A 161 14.20 13.20 -14.67
CA ARG A 161 15.36 12.92 -13.81
C ARG A 161 15.46 13.99 -12.72
N ILE A 162 15.37 13.57 -11.47
CA ILE A 162 15.51 14.41 -10.28
C ILE A 162 16.46 13.68 -9.34
N GLY A 163 17.66 14.22 -9.12
CA GLY A 163 18.69 13.60 -8.27
C GLY A 163 18.61 14.01 -6.80
N ASP A 164 17.83 15.03 -6.46
CA ASP A 164 17.77 15.57 -5.09
C ASP A 164 16.34 15.53 -4.54
N VAL A 165 16.17 14.89 -3.37
CA VAL A 165 14.88 14.80 -2.67
C VAL A 165 14.32 16.19 -2.31
N ARG A 166 15.16 17.19 -2.09
CA ARG A 166 14.72 18.57 -1.82
C ARG A 166 13.98 19.17 -3.01
N VAL A 167 14.38 18.81 -4.22
CA VAL A 167 13.68 19.20 -5.44
C VAL A 167 12.33 18.52 -5.52
N VAL A 168 12.25 17.21 -5.22
CA VAL A 168 10.97 16.48 -5.17
C VAL A 168 10.01 17.14 -4.17
N LYS A 169 10.49 17.45 -2.95
CA LYS A 169 9.69 18.14 -1.93
C LYS A 169 9.14 19.48 -2.40
N ARG A 170 10.01 20.32 -3.00
CA ARG A 170 9.64 21.65 -3.49
C ARG A 170 8.61 21.59 -4.62
N GLU A 171 8.84 20.73 -5.61
CA GLU A 171 7.95 20.59 -6.77
C GLU A 171 6.59 20.02 -6.34
N SER A 172 6.58 19.02 -5.44
CA SER A 172 5.34 18.46 -4.90
C SER A 172 4.54 19.48 -4.10
N ALA A 173 5.21 20.29 -3.27
CA ALA A 173 4.56 21.34 -2.49
C ALA A 173 3.98 22.47 -3.38
N ALA A 174 4.69 22.85 -4.43
CA ALA A 174 4.19 23.85 -5.39
C ALA A 174 2.96 23.31 -6.15
N TRP A 175 3.02 22.06 -6.59
CA TRP A 175 1.90 21.39 -7.24
C TRP A 175 0.67 21.27 -6.33
N GLU A 176 0.89 20.87 -5.06
CA GLU A 176 -0.17 20.79 -4.04
C GLU A 176 -0.85 22.13 -3.87
N ALA A 177 -0.08 23.21 -3.67
CA ALA A 177 -0.61 24.55 -3.50
C ALA A 177 -1.46 25.02 -4.70
N GLU A 178 -0.98 24.80 -5.93
CA GLU A 178 -1.70 25.16 -7.16
C GLU A 178 -3.01 24.37 -7.30
N ARG A 179 -2.96 23.04 -7.08
CA ARG A 179 -4.13 22.17 -7.21
C ARG A 179 -5.18 22.46 -6.14
N ASN A 180 -4.75 22.77 -4.92
CA ASN A 180 -5.63 23.11 -3.82
C ASN A 180 -6.28 24.49 -4.02
N ALA A 181 -5.54 25.47 -4.57
CA ALA A 181 -6.08 26.76 -4.93
C ALA A 181 -7.14 26.68 -6.04
N ALA A 182 -7.01 25.70 -6.95
CA ALA A 182 -7.97 25.43 -8.00
C ALA A 182 -9.19 24.62 -7.51
N GLU A 183 -9.20 24.16 -6.26
CA GLU A 183 -10.26 23.29 -5.67
C GLU A 183 -10.65 22.14 -6.61
N ALA A 184 -9.65 21.50 -7.25
CA ALA A 184 -9.88 20.50 -8.27
C ALA A 184 -10.46 19.21 -7.68
N THR A 185 -11.77 19.08 -7.73
CA THR A 185 -12.54 17.93 -7.23
C THR A 185 -12.54 16.76 -8.22
N VAL A 186 -12.92 15.57 -7.74
CA VAL A 186 -13.17 14.39 -8.58
C VAL A 186 -14.59 13.90 -8.31
N ASP A 187 -15.41 13.85 -9.37
CA ASP A 187 -16.74 13.28 -9.35
C ASP A 187 -16.67 11.80 -9.78
N TRP A 188 -16.83 10.90 -8.80
CA TRP A 188 -16.80 9.45 -9.02
C TRP A 188 -18.16 8.95 -9.48
N ARG A 189 -18.26 8.52 -10.75
CA ARG A 189 -19.52 8.11 -11.39
C ARG A 189 -19.74 6.61 -11.50
N PHE A 190 -18.69 5.80 -11.28
CA PHE A 190 -18.81 4.37 -11.40
C PHE A 190 -19.45 3.76 -10.15
N THR A 191 -20.63 3.20 -10.29
CA THR A 191 -21.47 2.72 -9.19
C THR A 191 -21.32 1.22 -8.94
N THR A 192 -21.81 0.75 -7.79
CA THR A 192 -21.93 -0.70 -7.49
C THR A 192 -22.77 -1.43 -8.54
N ALA A 193 -23.85 -0.80 -9.05
CA ALA A 193 -24.66 -1.36 -10.12
C ALA A 193 -23.86 -1.54 -11.41
N ASP A 194 -23.06 -0.53 -11.79
CA ASP A 194 -22.14 -0.64 -12.93
C ASP A 194 -21.13 -1.76 -12.75
N ALA A 195 -20.56 -1.89 -11.54
CA ALA A 195 -19.59 -2.92 -11.23
C ALA A 195 -20.17 -4.33 -11.41
N ARG A 196 -21.37 -4.56 -10.91
CA ARG A 196 -22.07 -5.85 -11.05
C ARG A 196 -22.29 -6.25 -12.52
N ILE A 197 -22.47 -5.27 -13.40
CA ILE A 197 -22.65 -5.50 -14.84
C ILE A 197 -21.29 -5.62 -15.54
N LYS A 198 -20.45 -4.59 -15.44
CA LYS A 198 -19.20 -4.47 -16.22
C LYS A 198 -18.09 -5.39 -15.72
N LEU A 199 -18.08 -5.69 -14.41
CA LEU A 199 -17.07 -6.50 -13.75
C LEU A 199 -17.59 -7.87 -13.27
N LYS A 200 -18.65 -8.36 -13.86
CA LYS A 200 -19.30 -9.65 -13.50
C LYS A 200 -18.31 -10.80 -13.30
N ARG A 201 -17.22 -10.83 -14.06
CA ARG A 201 -16.19 -11.89 -13.97
C ARG A 201 -15.37 -11.85 -12.68
N LEU A 202 -15.36 -10.73 -11.95
CA LEU A 202 -14.65 -10.56 -10.68
C LEU A 202 -15.50 -10.98 -9.48
N TYR A 203 -16.80 -11.19 -9.67
CA TYR A 203 -17.68 -11.67 -8.61
C TYR A 203 -17.60 -13.18 -8.48
N PRO A 204 -17.61 -13.71 -7.25
CA PRO A 204 -17.66 -15.14 -7.03
C PRO A 204 -18.97 -15.69 -7.64
N VAL A 205 -18.86 -16.76 -8.41
CA VAL A 205 -20.03 -17.48 -8.88
C VAL A 205 -20.55 -18.29 -7.69
N ALA A 206 -21.78 -18.01 -7.25
CA ALA A 206 -22.45 -18.83 -6.27
C ALA A 206 -22.54 -20.26 -6.85
N GLN A 207 -21.86 -21.20 -6.19
CA GLN A 207 -22.07 -22.62 -6.54
C GLN A 207 -23.52 -22.95 -6.17
N PRO A 208 -24.32 -23.57 -7.05
CA PRO A 208 -25.64 -24.02 -6.68
C PRO A 208 -25.49 -24.99 -5.50
N GLU A 209 -26.25 -24.75 -4.42
CA GLU A 209 -26.35 -25.66 -3.28
C GLU A 209 -27.01 -26.97 -3.76
N ASN A 210 -26.24 -27.83 -4.40
CA ASN A 210 -26.65 -29.18 -4.75
C ASN A 210 -25.44 -30.11 -4.74
N SER A 211 -25.12 -30.58 -3.56
CA SER A 211 -24.68 -31.96 -3.36
C SER A 211 -24.88 -32.31 -1.88
N PRO A 212 -25.71 -33.30 -1.54
CA PRO A 212 -25.74 -33.82 -0.19
C PRO A 212 -24.32 -34.31 0.12
N SER A 213 -23.74 -33.74 1.17
CA SER A 213 -22.46 -34.19 1.71
C SER A 213 -22.55 -35.66 2.06
N THR A 214 -22.08 -36.51 1.18
CA THR A 214 -21.79 -37.92 1.51
C THR A 214 -20.67 -37.87 2.53
N VAL A 215 -21.07 -37.90 3.78
CA VAL A 215 -20.17 -38.11 4.93
C VAL A 215 -19.49 -39.46 4.71
N ARG A 216 -18.32 -39.41 4.09
CA ARG A 216 -17.45 -40.58 3.96
C ARG A 216 -16.89 -40.87 5.35
N VAL A 217 -17.63 -41.68 6.15
CA VAL A 217 -17.14 -42.22 7.40
C VAL A 217 -15.90 -43.04 7.07
N LYS A 218 -14.72 -42.46 7.32
CA LYS A 218 -13.48 -43.24 7.31
C LYS A 218 -13.55 -44.20 8.47
N ARG A 219 -13.81 -45.49 8.17
CA ARG A 219 -13.60 -46.56 9.14
C ARG A 219 -12.12 -46.57 9.54
N ASN A 220 -11.85 -46.15 10.76
CA ASN A 220 -10.57 -46.31 11.40
C ASN A 220 -10.33 -47.81 11.63
N THR A 221 -9.64 -48.46 10.70
CA THR A 221 -9.02 -49.74 11.01
C THR A 221 -7.76 -49.46 11.82
N ALA A 222 -7.86 -49.59 13.12
CA ALA A 222 -6.74 -49.57 14.03
C ALA A 222 -5.75 -50.69 13.61
N LYS A 223 -4.64 -50.33 12.98
CA LYS A 223 -3.48 -51.20 12.85
C LYS A 223 -2.74 -51.20 14.18
N LEU A 224 -2.79 -52.31 14.87
CA LEU A 224 -1.93 -52.63 16.01
C LEU A 224 -0.47 -52.36 15.64
N GLY A 225 0.21 -51.52 16.43
CA GLY A 225 1.62 -51.21 16.27
C GLY A 225 2.51 -52.40 16.59
N PRO A 226 3.74 -52.42 16.01
CA PRO A 226 4.68 -53.50 16.23
C PRO A 226 5.23 -53.49 17.64
N THR A 227 5.29 -54.70 18.23
CA THR A 227 5.79 -55.04 19.54
C THR A 227 7.22 -54.57 19.82
N GLU A 228 7.53 -54.35 21.08
CA GLU A 228 8.74 -53.82 21.70
C GLU A 228 10.08 -54.47 21.28
N ALA A 229 10.08 -55.52 20.46
CA ALA A 229 11.29 -56.22 19.99
C ALA A 229 12.05 -55.45 18.88
N ALA A 230 11.43 -54.46 18.18
CA ALA A 230 12.06 -53.72 17.08
C ALA A 230 12.85 -52.47 17.51
N LEU A 231 12.77 -52.10 18.79
CA LEU A 231 13.43 -50.86 19.29
C LEU A 231 14.84 -51.09 19.82
N ARG A 232 15.32 -52.33 19.92
CA ARG A 232 16.71 -52.65 20.40
C ARG A 232 17.76 -52.68 19.32
N THR A 233 17.40 -52.78 18.07
CA THR A 233 18.39 -52.91 16.96
C THR A 233 18.84 -51.58 16.37
N ARG A 234 18.16 -50.46 16.62
CA ARG A 234 18.55 -49.12 16.09
C ARG A 234 19.51 -48.35 16.98
N ARG A 235 19.83 -48.80 18.20
CA ARG A 235 20.80 -48.10 19.08
C ARG A 235 22.24 -48.54 18.95
N ARG A 236 22.58 -49.54 18.11
CA ARG A 236 23.97 -49.99 17.88
C ARG A 236 24.66 -49.40 16.61
N ALA A 237 23.95 -48.75 15.72
CA ALA A 237 24.50 -48.22 14.48
C ALA A 237 24.98 -46.76 14.54
N HIS A 238 24.79 -46.06 15.68
CA HIS A 238 25.12 -44.60 15.78
C HIS A 238 26.35 -44.32 16.67
N LYS A 239 27.19 -45.32 16.93
CA LYS A 239 28.41 -45.14 17.76
C LYS A 239 29.72 -45.40 17.05
N GLN A 240 29.74 -45.54 15.71
CA GLN A 240 30.93 -45.90 14.97
C GLN A 240 31.37 -44.91 13.84
N THR A 241 30.83 -43.68 13.83
CA THR A 241 31.29 -42.63 12.90
C THR A 241 31.56 -41.31 13.62
N ARG A 242 32.33 -41.37 14.71
CA ARG A 242 32.98 -40.18 15.30
C ARG A 242 34.37 -40.52 15.72
N GLY A 243 35.31 -40.43 14.78
CA GLY A 243 36.70 -40.63 15.05
C GLY A 243 37.51 -40.78 13.76
N GLN A 244 37.62 -39.72 12.96
CA GLN A 244 38.65 -39.51 11.94
C GLN A 244 38.32 -38.20 11.19
N HIS A 245 38.81 -37.10 11.69
CA HIS A 245 39.18 -35.90 10.92
C HIS A 245 39.74 -34.85 11.88
N GLU A 246 40.87 -35.16 12.46
CA GLU A 246 41.85 -34.17 12.87
C GLU A 246 43.18 -34.67 12.35
N LEU A 247 43.73 -33.97 11.38
CA LEU A 247 45.14 -33.85 11.00
C LEU A 247 45.21 -33.45 9.51
N CYS A 248 45.33 -32.17 9.28
CA CYS A 248 46.11 -31.52 8.22
C CYS A 248 45.70 -30.08 8.07
N HIS A 249 46.49 -29.19 8.63
CA HIS A 249 47.11 -28.07 7.93
C HIS A 249 47.91 -27.22 8.90
N ARG A 250 49.21 -27.36 8.72
CA ARG A 250 50.15 -26.28 9.02
C ARG A 250 49.95 -25.14 8.03
#